data_c593cbed7d982b2df899362420a1e3e3
#
_entry.id   c593cbed7d982b2df899362420a1e3e3
#
_cell.length_a   1.000
_cell.length_b   1.000
_cell.length_c   1.000
_cell.angle_alpha   90.00
_cell.angle_beta   90.00
_cell.angle_gamma   90.00
#
_symmetry.space_group_name_H-M   'P 1'
#
loop_
_entity.id
_entity.type
_entity.pdbx_description
1 polymer ?
#
loop_
_entity_poly.entity_id
_entity_poly.type
_entity_poly.pdbx_seq_one_letter_code
_entity_poly.pdbx_strand_id
1 'polypeptide(L)'
;MSAFARRCLLAPALPLAAVLCLTPSLSAQSGPKPRDEAAVLAAAKAIHAKVLSIDTHVDIAPSNFTATGPNYTQRLPRTQVDLVKMEEGGLVGAFLIVYVGQDTALNAAGYARANAQAIEKFEAIHRLTETLAPSRAEIAYTAADARRIHQSGKRVIFIGIENGFPIGSDLSNVQKFYERGGRYLSLAHNGHSQLSDSNTGERDGVWLHNGLSPLGRQVIAEMNRLGMMIDVSHPSKQSMLQTVALSTAPIIASHSGARALCGHSRNMDDEQLDALKKNGGVIQLVAFNSYVKCNPARDAERAAAIDALRKEYGIAAGNRAEVQRAIDALPNDRRNAYLAKQEDITARRYPADPAATVKDFADHIDYVVKRIGIDHVGISSDFDGGGGVDGWRTASESLNVTAELVRRGYTEQEIAKIWGGNLLRVMERVEKVAGK
;
A
#
# COMPACT_ATOMS: atom_id res chain seq x y z
N MET A 1 -48.96 69.45 31.61
CA MET A 1 -49.63 69.72 32.88
C MET A 1 -49.46 68.48 33.77
N SER A 2 -48.92 68.77 34.95
CA SER A 2 -49.01 68.13 36.28
C SER A 2 -48.21 66.85 36.43
N ALA A 3 -47.07 66.77 37.07
CA ALA A 3 -46.63 67.15 38.41
C ALA A 3 -46.71 66.00 39.42
N PHE A 4 -45.55 65.73 40.05
CA PHE A 4 -45.31 65.18 41.43
C PHE A 4 -45.49 63.67 41.62
N ALA A 5 -44.60 62.90 42.26
CA ALA A 5 -43.87 63.24 43.52
C ALA A 5 -42.66 62.27 43.72
N ARG A 6 -41.62 62.81 44.34
CA ARG A 6 -40.49 62.05 44.91
C ARG A 6 -40.92 61.26 46.19
N ARG A 7 -40.46 60.04 46.30
CA ARG A 7 -40.28 59.41 47.64
C ARG A 7 -38.94 58.70 47.70
N CYS A 8 -38.07 59.19 48.55
CA CYS A 8 -36.90 58.53 49.05
C CYS A 8 -37.32 57.34 49.94
N LEU A 9 -36.76 56.17 49.75
CA LEU A 9 -36.77 55.11 50.74
C LEU A 9 -35.35 54.54 50.86
N LEU A 10 -34.89 54.53 52.09
CA LEU A 10 -33.61 54.02 52.55
C LEU A 10 -33.49 52.53 52.26
N ALA A 11 -32.33 52.15 51.76
CA ALA A 11 -31.90 50.73 51.61
C ALA A 11 -31.12 50.31 52.88
N PRO A 12 -31.38 49.10 53.39
CA PRO A 12 -30.55 48.55 54.48
C PRO A 12 -29.26 47.93 53.90
N ALA A 13 -28.16 48.14 54.61
CA ALA A 13 -26.85 47.56 54.35
C ALA A 13 -26.85 46.04 54.60
N LEU A 14 -26.47 45.25 53.61
CA LEU A 14 -26.19 43.82 53.72
C LEU A 14 -24.68 43.59 53.89
N PRO A 15 -24.23 42.62 54.68
CA PRO A 15 -22.83 42.38 54.92
C PRO A 15 -22.10 41.72 53.71
N LEU A 16 -20.87 42.16 53.47
CA LEU A 16 -19.95 41.63 52.49
C LEU A 16 -19.57 40.18 52.86
N ALA A 17 -20.11 39.20 52.18
CA ALA A 17 -19.63 37.82 52.27
C ALA A 17 -18.39 37.69 51.35
N ALA A 18 -17.23 37.42 51.90
CA ALA A 18 -16.02 37.10 51.17
C ALA A 18 -16.20 35.73 50.43
N VAL A 19 -16.39 35.75 49.12
CA VAL A 19 -16.37 34.55 48.28
C VAL A 19 -14.89 34.20 48.09
N LEU A 20 -14.41 33.16 48.79
CA LEU A 20 -13.15 32.47 48.45
C LEU A 20 -13.31 31.81 47.08
N CYS A 21 -12.74 32.40 46.04
CA CYS A 21 -12.53 31.73 44.75
C CYS A 21 -11.50 30.62 44.93
N LEU A 22 -11.97 29.38 45.12
CA LEU A 22 -11.16 28.20 44.93
C LEU A 22 -10.91 28.06 43.41
N THR A 23 -9.75 28.50 42.94
CA THR A 23 -9.26 28.16 41.61
C THR A 23 -8.98 26.66 41.57
N PRO A 24 -9.63 25.89 40.66
CA PRO A 24 -9.24 24.49 40.48
C PRO A 24 -7.81 24.52 39.91
N SER A 25 -6.87 23.93 40.67
CA SER A 25 -5.53 23.61 40.15
C SER A 25 -5.74 22.70 38.94
N LEU A 26 -5.49 23.21 37.75
CA LEU A 26 -5.29 22.36 36.56
C LEU A 26 -4.07 21.48 36.89
N SER A 27 -4.34 20.24 37.31
CA SER A 27 -3.34 19.19 37.25
C SER A 27 -2.94 19.04 35.78
N ALA A 28 -1.73 19.48 35.46
CA ALA A 28 -1.11 19.19 34.18
C ALA A 28 -1.18 17.67 34.01
N GLN A 29 -2.02 17.21 33.08
CA GLN A 29 -1.97 15.82 32.62
C GLN A 29 -0.56 15.61 32.10
N SER A 30 0.26 14.90 32.88
CA SER A 30 1.54 14.41 32.43
C SER A 30 1.29 13.58 31.18
N GLY A 31 1.83 14.00 30.04
CA GLY A 31 1.81 13.20 28.83
C GLY A 31 2.29 11.77 29.14
N PRO A 32 1.92 10.79 28.32
CA PRO A 32 2.27 9.40 28.57
C PRO A 32 3.78 9.31 28.82
N LYS A 33 4.17 8.72 29.96
CA LYS A 33 5.58 8.49 30.29
C LYS A 33 6.23 7.73 29.14
N PRO A 34 7.47 8.07 28.74
CA PRO A 34 8.23 7.28 27.75
C PRO A 34 8.16 5.80 28.18
N ARG A 35 7.64 4.95 27.32
CA ARG A 35 7.62 3.51 27.59
C ARG A 35 9.06 3.02 27.58
N ASP A 36 9.40 2.14 28.52
CA ASP A 36 10.70 1.46 28.53
C ASP A 36 10.86 0.69 27.21
N GLU A 37 11.87 1.00 26.43
CA GLU A 37 12.11 0.42 25.10
C GLU A 37 12.32 -1.11 25.18
N ALA A 38 12.96 -1.59 26.26
CA ALA A 38 13.12 -3.03 26.49
C ALA A 38 11.77 -3.72 26.73
N ALA A 39 10.86 -3.07 27.46
CA ALA A 39 9.50 -3.56 27.68
C ALA A 39 8.67 -3.56 26.38
N VAL A 40 8.81 -2.50 25.56
CA VAL A 40 8.18 -2.42 24.23
C VAL A 40 8.63 -3.58 23.35
N LEU A 41 9.93 -3.81 23.24
CA LEU A 41 10.49 -4.86 22.41
C LEU A 41 10.08 -6.26 22.89
N ALA A 42 10.06 -6.50 24.22
CA ALA A 42 9.60 -7.76 24.79
C ALA A 42 8.12 -8.02 24.48
N ALA A 43 7.26 -7.02 24.65
CA ALA A 43 5.85 -7.12 24.31
C ALA A 43 5.65 -7.33 22.79
N ALA A 44 6.38 -6.60 21.95
CA ALA A 44 6.33 -6.75 20.51
C ALA A 44 6.70 -8.15 20.06
N LYS A 45 7.77 -8.75 20.60
CA LYS A 45 8.17 -10.14 20.31
C LYS A 45 7.07 -11.13 20.70
N ALA A 46 6.49 -10.98 21.89
CA ALA A 46 5.44 -11.85 22.38
C ALA A 46 4.15 -11.78 21.50
N ILE A 47 3.79 -10.59 21.04
CA ILE A 47 2.64 -10.37 20.15
C ILE A 47 2.96 -10.87 18.74
N HIS A 48 4.11 -10.50 18.17
CA HIS A 48 4.49 -10.85 16.81
C HIS A 48 4.57 -12.36 16.56
N ALA A 49 5.00 -13.11 17.58
CA ALA A 49 5.04 -14.57 17.53
C ALA A 49 3.67 -15.25 17.46
N LYS A 50 2.58 -14.55 17.81
CA LYS A 50 1.23 -15.11 17.84
C LYS A 50 0.37 -14.64 16.65
N VAL A 51 0.65 -13.44 16.13
CA VAL A 51 -0.17 -12.86 15.07
C VAL A 51 0.14 -13.51 13.72
N LEU A 52 -0.89 -13.68 12.91
CA LEU A 52 -0.75 -14.10 11.52
C LEU A 52 -0.36 -12.86 10.70
N SER A 53 0.94 -12.56 10.69
CA SER A 53 1.49 -11.41 9.96
C SER A 53 1.52 -11.71 8.46
N ILE A 54 0.77 -10.92 7.67
CA ILE A 54 0.66 -11.06 6.22
C ILE A 54 1.09 -9.76 5.56
N ASP A 55 2.05 -9.85 4.66
CA ASP A 55 2.39 -8.79 3.72
C ASP A 55 1.59 -8.98 2.43
N THR A 56 0.86 -7.97 2.04
CA THR A 56 -0.09 -8.10 0.92
C THR A 56 0.48 -7.82 -0.45
N HIS A 57 1.76 -7.43 -0.55
CA HIS A 57 2.38 -7.15 -1.84
C HIS A 57 3.89 -7.32 -1.79
N VAL A 58 4.38 -8.38 -2.42
CA VAL A 58 5.80 -8.71 -2.58
C VAL A 58 6.06 -9.11 -4.02
N ASP A 59 6.83 -8.30 -4.74
CA ASP A 59 7.19 -8.63 -6.11
C ASP A 59 8.15 -9.80 -6.22
N ILE A 60 8.10 -10.51 -7.34
CA ILE A 60 8.98 -11.64 -7.61
C ILE A 60 9.62 -11.58 -9.00
N ALA A 61 10.82 -12.11 -9.08
CA ALA A 61 11.47 -12.45 -10.34
C ALA A 61 11.53 -13.98 -10.49
N PRO A 62 10.98 -14.58 -11.56
CA PRO A 62 10.95 -16.05 -11.75
C PRO A 62 12.34 -16.71 -11.67
N SER A 63 13.41 -15.98 -12.00
CA SER A 63 14.80 -16.44 -11.88
C SER A 63 15.22 -16.81 -10.45
N ASN A 64 14.53 -16.28 -9.43
CA ASN A 64 14.77 -16.62 -8.01
C ASN A 64 14.04 -17.89 -7.56
N PHE A 65 13.35 -18.58 -8.47
CA PHE A 65 12.54 -19.77 -8.18
C PHE A 65 13.00 -21.00 -8.98
N THR A 66 14.26 -21.04 -9.38
CA THR A 66 14.83 -22.14 -10.14
C THR A 66 15.41 -23.23 -9.22
N ALA A 67 15.42 -24.48 -9.68
CA ALA A 67 16.01 -25.60 -8.94
C ALA A 67 17.54 -25.54 -8.87
N THR A 68 18.15 -24.84 -9.83
CA THR A 68 19.61 -24.71 -9.94
C THR A 68 20.04 -23.29 -9.58
N GLY A 69 21.05 -23.16 -8.74
CA GLY A 69 21.55 -21.87 -8.26
C GLY A 69 20.84 -21.34 -7.01
N PRO A 70 21.22 -20.14 -6.55
CA PRO A 70 20.57 -19.50 -5.41
C PRO A 70 19.10 -19.23 -5.72
N ASN A 71 18.20 -19.59 -4.80
CA ASN A 71 16.77 -19.41 -4.95
C ASN A 71 16.10 -19.00 -3.63
N TYR A 72 14.79 -18.80 -3.67
CA TYR A 72 13.97 -18.26 -2.58
C TYR A 72 13.98 -19.09 -1.28
N THR A 73 14.55 -20.30 -1.31
CA THR A 73 14.74 -21.13 -0.11
C THR A 73 15.99 -20.75 0.70
N GLN A 74 16.83 -19.88 0.15
CA GLN A 74 18.10 -19.41 0.71
C GLN A 74 18.02 -17.89 0.94
N ARG A 75 18.95 -17.37 1.76
CA ARG A 75 19.10 -15.92 1.92
C ARG A 75 19.70 -15.30 0.65
N LEU A 76 18.89 -14.58 -0.09
CA LEU A 76 19.31 -13.93 -1.33
C LEU A 76 19.77 -12.49 -1.03
N PRO A 77 20.97 -12.06 -1.51
CA PRO A 77 21.50 -10.74 -1.18
C PRO A 77 20.78 -9.58 -1.86
N ARG A 78 20.05 -9.85 -2.94
CA ARG A 78 19.42 -8.82 -3.78
C ARG A 78 17.89 -8.74 -3.64
N THR A 79 17.27 -9.63 -2.87
CA THR A 79 15.83 -9.59 -2.58
C THR A 79 15.58 -8.99 -1.22
N GLN A 80 14.43 -8.38 -1.05
CA GLN A 80 13.97 -7.93 0.25
C GLN A 80 13.20 -9.05 0.98
N VAL A 81 12.68 -10.04 0.23
CA VAL A 81 11.99 -11.21 0.76
C VAL A 81 12.61 -12.50 0.21
N ASP A 82 12.74 -13.48 1.05
CA ASP A 82 12.95 -14.90 0.81
C ASP A 82 12.52 -15.68 2.06
N LEU A 83 12.43 -17.00 2.00
CA LEU A 83 11.94 -17.80 3.14
C LEU A 83 12.79 -17.62 4.40
N VAL A 84 14.11 -17.39 4.27
CA VAL A 84 15.01 -17.18 5.41
C VAL A 84 14.70 -15.84 6.09
N LYS A 85 14.53 -14.77 5.31
CA LYS A 85 14.18 -13.45 5.85
C LYS A 85 12.78 -13.42 6.47
N MET A 86 11.81 -14.14 5.86
CA MET A 86 10.48 -14.31 6.48
C MET A 86 10.57 -15.02 7.82
N GLU A 87 11.39 -16.06 7.92
CA GLU A 87 11.60 -16.81 9.17
C GLU A 87 12.28 -15.96 10.24
N GLU A 88 13.34 -15.25 9.88
CA GLU A 88 14.08 -14.35 10.78
C GLU A 88 13.22 -13.21 11.32
N GLY A 89 12.42 -12.59 10.45
CA GLY A 89 11.55 -11.46 10.82
C GLY A 89 10.21 -11.87 11.42
N GLY A 90 9.89 -13.18 11.46
CA GLY A 90 8.61 -13.67 11.93
C GLY A 90 7.43 -13.31 11.00
N LEU A 91 7.71 -13.00 9.72
CA LEU A 91 6.65 -12.77 8.73
C LEU A 91 6.04 -14.11 8.35
N VAL A 92 4.78 -14.32 8.73
CA VAL A 92 4.07 -15.60 8.56
C VAL A 92 3.63 -15.81 7.12
N GLY A 93 3.12 -14.79 6.46
CA GLY A 93 2.57 -14.92 5.11
C GLY A 93 2.89 -13.73 4.22
N ALA A 94 2.84 -13.98 2.90
CA ALA A 94 3.00 -12.95 1.89
C ALA A 94 2.16 -13.25 0.65
N PHE A 95 1.65 -12.20 0.01
CA PHE A 95 1.18 -12.28 -1.38
C PHE A 95 2.39 -12.12 -2.29
N LEU A 96 2.75 -13.18 -3.01
CA LEU A 96 3.73 -13.13 -4.08
C LEU A 96 3.04 -12.71 -5.38
N ILE A 97 3.62 -11.72 -6.06
CA ILE A 97 2.90 -10.97 -7.07
C ILE A 97 3.20 -11.44 -8.50
N VAL A 98 2.14 -11.79 -9.20
CA VAL A 98 2.12 -11.95 -10.64
C VAL A 98 1.93 -10.56 -11.26
N TYR A 99 3.00 -9.76 -11.25
CA TYR A 99 3.05 -8.48 -11.94
C TYR A 99 3.58 -8.64 -13.36
N VAL A 100 2.91 -8.02 -14.32
CA VAL A 100 3.39 -7.89 -15.69
C VAL A 100 3.18 -6.45 -16.15
N GLY A 101 4.26 -5.85 -16.65
CA GLY A 101 4.19 -4.54 -17.30
C GLY A 101 3.25 -4.57 -18.51
N GLN A 102 2.58 -3.46 -18.77
CA GLN A 102 1.73 -3.34 -19.95
C GLN A 102 2.49 -2.68 -21.12
N ASP A 103 2.10 -3.05 -22.33
CA ASP A 103 2.51 -2.34 -23.53
C ASP A 103 1.81 -0.98 -23.63
N THR A 104 2.42 -0.03 -24.32
CA THR A 104 1.78 1.23 -24.70
C THR A 104 0.60 1.01 -25.67
N ALA A 105 0.62 -0.08 -26.44
CA ALA A 105 -0.43 -0.47 -27.34
C ALA A 105 -1.33 -1.56 -26.73
N LEU A 106 -2.61 -1.24 -26.56
CA LEU A 106 -3.62 -2.17 -26.06
C LEU A 106 -4.09 -3.08 -27.21
N ASN A 107 -3.31 -4.10 -27.55
CA ASN A 107 -3.58 -5.00 -28.67
C ASN A 107 -3.33 -6.48 -28.34
N ALA A 108 -3.82 -7.35 -29.20
CA ALA A 108 -3.76 -8.81 -29.01
C ALA A 108 -2.33 -9.34 -28.83
N ALA A 109 -1.35 -8.81 -29.55
CA ALA A 109 0.04 -9.26 -29.45
C ALA A 109 0.67 -8.88 -28.09
N GLY A 110 0.39 -7.66 -27.59
CA GLY A 110 0.79 -7.22 -26.25
C GLY A 110 0.15 -8.06 -25.15
N TYR A 111 -1.16 -8.32 -25.27
CA TYR A 111 -1.88 -9.17 -24.30
C TYR A 111 -1.34 -10.61 -24.27
N ALA A 112 -1.05 -11.20 -25.43
CA ALA A 112 -0.51 -12.56 -25.50
C ALA A 112 0.87 -12.67 -24.83
N ARG A 113 1.76 -11.70 -25.06
CA ARG A 113 3.08 -11.64 -24.38
C ARG A 113 2.92 -11.50 -22.89
N ALA A 114 2.07 -10.59 -22.45
CA ALA A 114 1.82 -10.35 -21.03
C ALA A 114 1.21 -11.58 -20.34
N ASN A 115 0.28 -12.27 -21.00
CA ASN A 115 -0.31 -13.50 -20.49
C ASN A 115 0.75 -14.60 -20.29
N ALA A 116 1.64 -14.80 -21.28
CA ALA A 116 2.74 -15.76 -21.16
C ALA A 116 3.67 -15.45 -19.98
N GLN A 117 4.03 -14.17 -19.75
CA GLN A 117 4.84 -13.73 -18.61
C GLN A 117 4.10 -13.94 -17.27
N ALA A 118 2.79 -13.71 -17.23
CA ALA A 118 1.99 -13.98 -16.03
C ALA A 118 2.01 -15.47 -15.68
N ILE A 119 1.83 -16.36 -16.67
CA ILE A 119 1.91 -17.81 -16.49
C ILE A 119 3.26 -18.22 -15.92
N GLU A 120 4.38 -17.71 -16.44
CA GLU A 120 5.72 -17.98 -15.93
C GLU A 120 5.84 -17.62 -14.42
N LYS A 121 5.28 -16.50 -13.99
CA LYS A 121 5.27 -16.10 -12.57
C LYS A 121 4.40 -17.02 -11.72
N PHE A 122 3.22 -17.41 -12.18
CA PHE A 122 2.42 -18.43 -11.49
C PHE A 122 3.21 -19.73 -11.29
N GLU A 123 3.85 -20.24 -12.35
CA GLU A 123 4.65 -21.46 -12.29
C GLU A 123 5.85 -21.32 -11.35
N ALA A 124 6.46 -20.14 -11.24
CA ALA A 124 7.54 -19.88 -10.29
C ALA A 124 7.05 -20.00 -8.84
N ILE A 125 5.87 -19.43 -8.52
CA ILE A 125 5.30 -19.51 -7.16
C ILE A 125 4.91 -20.94 -6.81
N HIS A 126 4.26 -21.66 -7.71
CA HIS A 126 3.95 -23.08 -7.54
C HIS A 126 5.20 -23.91 -7.32
N ARG A 127 6.26 -23.67 -8.09
CA ARG A 127 7.56 -24.37 -7.92
C ARG A 127 8.13 -24.17 -6.53
N LEU A 128 8.00 -22.95 -5.94
CA LEU A 128 8.46 -22.72 -4.57
C LEU A 128 7.80 -23.68 -3.58
N THR A 129 6.48 -23.80 -3.65
CA THR A 129 5.68 -24.51 -2.63
C THR A 129 5.57 -26.01 -2.92
N GLU A 130 5.62 -26.42 -4.17
CA GLU A 130 5.43 -27.81 -4.57
C GLU A 130 6.74 -28.57 -4.77
N THR A 131 7.84 -27.88 -5.10
CA THR A 131 9.11 -28.53 -5.45
C THR A 131 10.26 -28.09 -4.55
N LEU A 132 10.46 -26.77 -4.39
CA LEU A 132 11.67 -26.25 -3.73
C LEU A 132 11.59 -26.31 -2.20
N ALA A 133 10.43 -26.01 -1.64
CA ALA A 133 10.25 -25.88 -0.20
C ALA A 133 8.87 -26.37 0.31
N PRO A 134 8.35 -27.55 -0.09
CA PRO A 134 7.02 -28.00 0.31
C PRO A 134 6.84 -28.21 1.82
N SER A 135 7.95 -28.41 2.55
CA SER A 135 7.94 -28.51 4.00
C SER A 135 7.97 -27.16 4.72
N ARG A 136 8.31 -26.05 4.03
CA ARG A 136 8.48 -24.71 4.63
C ARG A 136 7.41 -23.71 4.21
N ALA A 137 6.79 -23.89 3.04
CA ALA A 137 5.81 -22.96 2.49
C ALA A 137 4.68 -23.74 1.78
N GLU A 138 3.48 -23.16 1.79
CA GLU A 138 2.29 -23.73 1.15
C GLU A 138 1.38 -22.62 0.64
N ILE A 139 0.74 -22.82 -0.53
CA ILE A 139 -0.21 -21.84 -1.08
C ILE A 139 -1.53 -21.91 -0.32
N ALA A 140 -2.03 -20.78 0.13
CA ALA A 140 -3.35 -20.62 0.71
C ALA A 140 -4.33 -20.18 -0.39
N TYR A 141 -5.37 -20.93 -0.60
CA TYR A 141 -6.45 -20.63 -1.54
C TYR A 141 -7.67 -19.99 -0.86
N THR A 142 -7.74 -20.10 0.47
CA THR A 142 -8.81 -19.60 1.33
C THR A 142 -8.25 -18.96 2.61
N ALA A 143 -9.07 -18.15 3.27
CA ALA A 143 -8.70 -17.65 4.60
C ALA A 143 -8.54 -18.78 5.63
N ALA A 144 -9.29 -19.87 5.49
CA ALA A 144 -9.16 -21.08 6.32
C ALA A 144 -7.81 -21.77 6.08
N ASP A 145 -7.36 -21.88 4.81
CA ASP A 145 -6.03 -22.42 4.49
C ASP A 145 -4.93 -21.62 5.17
N ALA A 146 -5.01 -20.29 5.14
CA ALA A 146 -3.99 -19.45 5.78
C ALA A 146 -3.82 -19.79 7.29
N ARG A 147 -4.93 -19.98 8.00
CA ARG A 147 -4.89 -20.35 9.42
C ARG A 147 -4.33 -21.76 9.62
N ARG A 148 -4.75 -22.71 8.79
CA ARG A 148 -4.28 -24.11 8.83
C ARG A 148 -2.77 -24.19 8.56
N ILE A 149 -2.30 -23.49 7.52
CA ILE A 149 -0.88 -23.47 7.15
C ILE A 149 -0.04 -22.82 8.24
N HIS A 150 -0.50 -21.70 8.80
CA HIS A 150 0.16 -21.05 9.93
C HIS A 150 0.28 -22.00 11.14
N GLN A 151 -0.79 -22.72 11.49
CA GLN A 151 -0.79 -23.70 12.57
C GLN A 151 0.18 -24.85 12.33
N SER A 152 0.47 -25.20 11.07
CA SER A 152 1.46 -26.21 10.70
C SER A 152 2.92 -25.73 10.79
N GLY A 153 3.14 -24.43 11.04
CA GLY A 153 4.45 -23.79 11.10
C GLY A 153 5.06 -23.41 9.75
N LYS A 154 4.37 -23.68 8.64
CA LYS A 154 4.81 -23.27 7.31
C LYS A 154 4.52 -21.79 7.05
N ARG A 155 5.24 -21.20 6.07
CA ARG A 155 4.93 -19.88 5.53
C ARG A 155 3.71 -19.96 4.63
N VAL A 156 2.80 -18.98 4.81
CA VAL A 156 1.57 -18.87 4.04
C VAL A 156 1.86 -18.08 2.77
N ILE A 157 1.73 -18.71 1.63
CA ILE A 157 1.90 -18.02 0.34
C ILE A 157 0.54 -17.80 -0.29
N PHE A 158 0.25 -16.55 -0.64
CA PHE A 158 -0.88 -16.19 -1.47
C PHE A 158 -0.37 -15.72 -2.84
N ILE A 159 -1.22 -15.72 -3.84
CA ILE A 159 -0.92 -15.19 -5.17
C ILE A 159 -1.81 -13.98 -5.43
N GLY A 160 -1.18 -12.81 -5.60
CA GLY A 160 -1.82 -11.60 -6.07
C GLY A 160 -1.50 -11.36 -7.55
N ILE A 161 -2.42 -10.75 -8.28
CA ILE A 161 -2.19 -10.38 -9.68
C ILE A 161 -2.21 -8.86 -9.77
N GLU A 162 -1.08 -8.30 -10.13
CA GLU A 162 -0.96 -6.87 -10.35
C GLU A 162 -0.96 -6.56 -11.84
N ASN A 163 -1.86 -5.65 -12.23
CA ASN A 163 -2.19 -5.27 -13.59
C ASN A 163 -3.05 -6.30 -14.34
N GLY A 164 -4.30 -5.94 -14.62
CA GLY A 164 -5.22 -6.76 -15.41
C GLY A 164 -4.90 -6.83 -16.91
N PHE A 165 -3.83 -6.19 -17.38
CA PHE A 165 -3.42 -6.20 -18.77
C PHE A 165 -3.23 -7.61 -19.36
N PRO A 166 -2.65 -8.61 -18.64
CA PRO A 166 -2.50 -9.98 -19.11
C PRO A 166 -3.80 -10.75 -19.39
N ILE A 167 -4.94 -10.25 -18.90
CA ILE A 167 -6.26 -10.85 -19.22
C ILE A 167 -6.59 -10.66 -20.71
N GLY A 168 -6.09 -9.58 -21.32
CA GLY A 168 -6.42 -9.20 -22.67
C GLY A 168 -7.91 -8.83 -22.81
N SER A 169 -8.52 -9.27 -23.90
CA SER A 169 -9.95 -9.09 -24.16
C SER A 169 -10.79 -10.35 -23.87
N ASP A 170 -10.18 -11.42 -23.41
CA ASP A 170 -10.84 -12.69 -23.09
C ASP A 170 -11.16 -12.79 -21.61
N LEU A 171 -12.43 -12.58 -21.25
CA LEU A 171 -12.91 -12.65 -19.87
C LEU A 171 -12.60 -13.99 -19.19
N SER A 172 -12.51 -15.10 -19.94
CA SER A 172 -12.21 -16.43 -19.40
C SER A 172 -10.82 -16.51 -18.74
N ASN A 173 -9.92 -15.60 -19.06
CA ASN A 173 -8.59 -15.54 -18.43
C ASN A 173 -8.65 -15.15 -16.94
N VAL A 174 -9.71 -14.46 -16.48
CA VAL A 174 -9.93 -14.21 -15.06
C VAL A 174 -10.11 -15.53 -14.30
N GLN A 175 -10.96 -16.43 -14.83
CA GLN A 175 -11.16 -17.75 -14.25
C GLN A 175 -9.87 -18.58 -14.29
N LYS A 176 -9.15 -18.60 -15.41
CA LYS A 176 -7.87 -19.32 -15.53
C LYS A 176 -6.83 -18.85 -14.50
N PHE A 177 -6.77 -17.55 -14.23
CA PHE A 177 -5.86 -16.99 -13.22
C PHE A 177 -6.32 -17.33 -11.80
N TYR A 178 -7.64 -17.35 -11.55
CA TYR A 178 -8.20 -17.83 -10.28
C TYR A 178 -7.87 -19.31 -10.03
N GLU A 179 -8.03 -20.17 -11.04
CA GLU A 179 -7.71 -21.59 -10.96
C GLU A 179 -6.23 -21.86 -10.73
N ARG A 180 -5.33 -20.96 -11.19
CA ARG A 180 -3.91 -20.97 -10.89
C ARG A 180 -3.56 -20.43 -9.49
N GLY A 181 -4.54 -20.07 -8.69
CA GLY A 181 -4.35 -19.64 -7.31
C GLY A 181 -4.40 -18.14 -7.08
N GLY A 182 -4.66 -17.31 -8.08
CA GLY A 182 -4.84 -15.87 -7.91
C GLY A 182 -6.00 -15.56 -6.97
N ARG A 183 -5.77 -14.73 -5.95
CA ARG A 183 -6.78 -14.40 -4.94
C ARG A 183 -7.11 -12.93 -4.88
N TYR A 184 -6.32 -12.08 -5.52
CA TYR A 184 -6.73 -10.74 -5.92
C TYR A 184 -6.22 -10.38 -7.31
N LEU A 185 -6.83 -9.35 -7.92
CA LEU A 185 -6.41 -8.79 -9.18
C LEU A 185 -6.66 -7.28 -9.19
N SER A 186 -5.64 -6.49 -9.57
CA SER A 186 -5.80 -5.07 -9.84
C SER A 186 -6.06 -4.81 -11.33
N LEU A 187 -6.94 -3.83 -11.63
CA LEU A 187 -7.44 -3.61 -12.98
C LEU A 187 -6.48 -2.82 -13.89
N ALA A 188 -5.51 -2.12 -13.30
CA ALA A 188 -4.47 -1.35 -13.98
C ALA A 188 -3.23 -1.27 -13.11
N HIS A 189 -2.10 -0.85 -13.69
CA HIS A 189 -0.86 -0.47 -12.99
C HIS A 189 -0.48 0.98 -13.36
N ASN A 190 0.79 1.27 -13.63
CA ASN A 190 1.28 2.58 -14.06
C ASN A 190 1.02 2.81 -15.56
N GLY A 191 -0.25 3.07 -15.90
CA GLY A 191 -0.78 3.28 -17.23
C GLY A 191 -2.19 2.73 -17.34
N HIS A 192 -3.02 3.38 -18.18
CA HIS A 192 -4.38 2.92 -18.46
C HIS A 192 -4.33 1.54 -19.13
N SER A 193 -5.18 0.63 -18.67
CA SER A 193 -5.33 -0.69 -19.28
C SER A 193 -6.62 -0.75 -20.11
N GLN A 194 -6.87 -1.88 -20.79
CA GLN A 194 -8.15 -2.13 -21.43
C GLN A 194 -9.32 -2.29 -20.44
N LEU A 195 -9.03 -2.36 -19.13
CA LEU A 195 -10.04 -2.57 -18.09
C LEU A 195 -10.38 -1.27 -17.34
N SER A 196 -9.37 -0.41 -17.10
CA SER A 196 -9.48 0.68 -16.14
C SER A 196 -8.49 1.80 -16.42
N ASP A 197 -8.87 3.01 -16.08
CA ASP A 197 -7.92 4.10 -15.92
C ASP A 197 -7.05 3.89 -14.71
N SER A 198 -5.78 4.29 -14.83
CA SER A 198 -4.76 4.31 -13.79
C SER A 198 -4.71 5.66 -13.08
N ASN A 199 -4.22 5.68 -11.84
CA ASN A 199 -3.87 6.89 -11.10
C ASN A 199 -2.91 7.82 -11.87
N THR A 200 -2.14 7.29 -12.83
CA THR A 200 -1.18 8.07 -13.63
C THR A 200 -1.82 9.15 -14.47
N GLY A 201 -3.10 9.04 -14.81
CA GLY A 201 -3.86 10.09 -15.50
C GLY A 201 -4.01 11.39 -14.71
N GLU A 202 -3.80 11.39 -13.39
CA GLU A 202 -3.80 12.62 -12.60
C GLU A 202 -2.65 13.57 -12.97
N ARG A 203 -1.55 13.04 -13.53
CA ARG A 203 -0.37 13.83 -13.89
C ARG A 203 -0.60 14.69 -15.13
N ASP A 204 -1.32 14.18 -16.11
CA ASP A 204 -1.49 14.81 -17.42
C ASP A 204 -2.96 15.12 -17.78
N GLY A 205 -3.90 14.70 -16.93
CA GLY A 205 -5.34 14.89 -17.14
C GLY A 205 -5.91 14.02 -18.26
N VAL A 206 -5.16 13.01 -18.73
CA VAL A 206 -5.60 12.11 -19.81
C VAL A 206 -6.26 10.88 -19.21
N TRP A 207 -7.50 10.62 -19.64
CA TRP A 207 -8.31 9.47 -19.21
C TRP A 207 -8.80 8.69 -20.42
N LEU A 208 -8.66 7.37 -20.39
CA LEU A 208 -9.06 6.51 -21.50
C LEU A 208 -10.54 6.10 -21.40
N HIS A 209 -11.04 5.92 -20.17
CA HIS A 209 -12.38 5.37 -19.91
C HIS A 209 -13.22 6.25 -18.97
N ASN A 210 -12.66 7.30 -18.40
CA ASN A 210 -13.26 8.03 -17.26
C ASN A 210 -13.66 7.09 -16.11
N GLY A 211 -12.75 6.17 -15.79
CA GLY A 211 -12.93 5.14 -14.77
C GLY A 211 -12.79 3.73 -15.34
N LEU A 212 -13.84 2.94 -15.26
CA LEU A 212 -13.86 1.56 -15.74
C LEU A 212 -14.33 1.46 -17.19
N SER A 213 -13.65 0.66 -18.00
CA SER A 213 -14.13 0.27 -19.33
C SER A 213 -15.35 -0.65 -19.23
N PRO A 214 -16.10 -0.88 -20.34
CA PRO A 214 -17.14 -1.92 -20.39
C PRO A 214 -16.60 -3.32 -20.03
N LEU A 215 -15.39 -3.68 -20.47
CA LEU A 215 -14.74 -4.94 -20.12
C LEU A 215 -14.34 -4.99 -18.64
N GLY A 216 -13.83 -3.90 -18.09
CA GLY A 216 -13.50 -3.80 -16.67
C GLY A 216 -14.70 -4.06 -15.76
N ARG A 217 -15.89 -3.60 -16.14
CA ARG A 217 -17.14 -3.89 -15.42
C ARG A 217 -17.51 -5.37 -15.45
N GLN A 218 -17.28 -6.05 -16.56
CA GLN A 218 -17.48 -7.50 -16.69
C GLN A 218 -16.47 -8.28 -15.85
N VAL A 219 -15.21 -7.84 -15.82
CA VAL A 219 -14.16 -8.43 -14.97
C VAL A 219 -14.53 -8.32 -13.49
N ILE A 220 -15.05 -7.18 -13.01
CA ILE A 220 -15.54 -7.04 -11.63
C ILE A 220 -16.63 -8.07 -11.31
N ALA A 221 -17.62 -8.23 -12.19
CA ALA A 221 -18.69 -9.21 -12.00
C ALA A 221 -18.14 -10.64 -11.95
N GLU A 222 -17.19 -10.97 -12.81
CA GLU A 222 -16.56 -12.28 -12.85
C GLU A 222 -15.69 -12.54 -11.60
N MET A 223 -14.95 -11.55 -11.12
CA MET A 223 -14.18 -11.64 -9.87
C MET A 223 -15.09 -11.91 -8.68
N ASN A 224 -16.23 -11.21 -8.58
CA ASN A 224 -17.22 -11.45 -7.52
C ASN A 224 -17.79 -12.89 -7.63
N ARG A 225 -18.10 -13.36 -8.84
CA ARG A 225 -18.59 -14.73 -9.08
C ARG A 225 -17.58 -15.80 -8.65
N LEU A 226 -16.31 -15.55 -8.92
CA LEU A 226 -15.21 -16.47 -8.59
C LEU A 226 -14.79 -16.42 -7.12
N GLY A 227 -15.10 -15.37 -6.38
CA GLY A 227 -14.56 -15.15 -5.04
C GLY A 227 -13.12 -14.66 -5.08
N MET A 228 -12.76 -13.82 -6.04
CA MET A 228 -11.48 -13.14 -6.15
C MET A 228 -11.61 -11.70 -5.64
N MET A 229 -10.75 -11.27 -4.73
CA MET A 229 -10.73 -9.90 -4.23
C MET A 229 -10.36 -8.92 -5.34
N ILE A 230 -11.08 -7.80 -5.42
CA ILE A 230 -10.79 -6.72 -6.37
C ILE A 230 -9.82 -5.74 -5.70
N ASP A 231 -8.67 -5.53 -6.33
CA ASP A 231 -7.67 -4.58 -5.85
C ASP A 231 -7.76 -3.24 -6.61
N VAL A 232 -7.74 -2.14 -5.86
CA VAL A 232 -7.87 -0.77 -6.38
C VAL A 232 -6.65 0.10 -6.11
N SER A 233 -5.48 -0.49 -5.84
CA SER A 233 -4.27 0.27 -5.47
C SER A 233 -3.72 1.16 -6.59
N HIS A 234 -3.77 0.74 -7.85
CA HIS A 234 -3.31 1.51 -9.01
C HIS A 234 -4.41 2.16 -9.85
N PRO A 235 -5.63 1.61 -9.92
CA PRO A 235 -6.75 2.25 -10.59
C PRO A 235 -6.98 3.69 -10.14
N SER A 236 -7.48 4.53 -11.05
CA SER A 236 -7.81 5.92 -10.76
C SER A 236 -8.87 6.03 -9.67
N LYS A 237 -8.96 7.20 -9.03
CA LYS A 237 -10.03 7.48 -8.05
C LYS A 237 -11.41 7.17 -8.63
N GLN A 238 -11.68 7.59 -9.87
CA GLN A 238 -12.97 7.34 -10.51
C GLN A 238 -13.20 5.83 -10.75
N SER A 239 -12.16 5.08 -11.14
CA SER A 239 -12.23 3.62 -11.27
C SER A 239 -12.55 2.96 -9.93
N MET A 240 -11.90 3.38 -8.85
CA MET A 240 -12.18 2.87 -7.51
C MET A 240 -13.62 3.13 -7.08
N LEU A 241 -14.13 4.38 -7.22
CA LEU A 241 -15.49 4.73 -6.82
C LEU A 241 -16.54 3.95 -7.63
N GLN A 242 -16.30 3.75 -8.94
CA GLN A 242 -17.15 2.90 -9.77
C GLN A 242 -17.06 1.43 -9.35
N THR A 243 -15.88 0.94 -8.97
CA THR A 243 -15.69 -0.43 -8.47
C THR A 243 -16.49 -0.64 -7.17
N VAL A 244 -16.41 0.30 -6.23
CA VAL A 244 -17.22 0.26 -4.99
C VAL A 244 -18.71 0.19 -5.27
N ALA A 245 -19.19 0.94 -6.28
CA ALA A 245 -20.59 0.97 -6.65
C ALA A 245 -21.08 -0.33 -7.34
N LEU A 246 -20.19 -1.06 -8.00
CA LEU A 246 -20.52 -2.26 -8.78
C LEU A 246 -20.27 -3.55 -8.02
N SER A 247 -19.26 -3.59 -7.15
CA SER A 247 -18.87 -4.82 -6.46
C SER A 247 -19.92 -5.23 -5.42
N THR A 248 -20.31 -6.49 -5.48
CA THR A 248 -21.21 -7.12 -4.48
C THR A 248 -20.44 -7.62 -3.26
N ALA A 249 -19.11 -7.59 -3.30
CA ALA A 249 -18.21 -8.01 -2.24
C ALA A 249 -17.31 -6.83 -1.79
N PRO A 250 -16.74 -6.90 -0.57
CA PRO A 250 -15.73 -5.94 -0.14
C PRO A 250 -14.50 -5.96 -1.05
N ILE A 251 -13.91 -4.78 -1.28
CA ILE A 251 -12.69 -4.61 -2.08
C ILE A 251 -11.46 -4.43 -1.21
N ILE A 252 -10.28 -4.53 -1.81
CA ILE A 252 -9.01 -4.19 -1.15
C ILE A 252 -8.27 -3.09 -1.90
N ALA A 253 -7.44 -2.34 -1.18
CA ALA A 253 -6.30 -1.66 -1.75
C ALA A 253 -5.05 -2.38 -1.24
N SER A 254 -4.41 -3.17 -2.09
CA SER A 254 -3.34 -4.10 -1.70
C SER A 254 -2.07 -3.39 -1.21
N HIS A 255 -1.80 -2.15 -1.69
CA HIS A 255 -0.64 -1.35 -1.32
C HIS A 255 -0.86 0.14 -1.67
N SER A 256 -1.46 0.89 -0.76
CA SER A 256 -1.74 2.33 -0.92
C SER A 256 -1.42 3.11 0.36
N GLY A 257 -1.37 4.42 0.31
CA GLY A 257 -1.14 5.28 1.47
C GLY A 257 -2.29 6.22 1.76
N ALA A 258 -2.14 7.10 2.76
CA ALA A 258 -3.08 8.17 3.08
C ALA A 258 -2.67 9.48 2.39
N ARG A 259 -3.50 9.99 1.48
CA ARG A 259 -3.21 11.18 0.68
C ARG A 259 -3.10 12.45 1.53
N ALA A 260 -3.79 12.50 2.65
CA ALA A 260 -3.70 13.62 3.58
C ALA A 260 -2.31 13.80 4.19
N LEU A 261 -1.50 12.74 4.30
CA LEU A 261 -0.14 12.80 4.82
C LEU A 261 0.91 12.97 3.71
N CYS A 262 0.66 12.40 2.54
CA CYS A 262 1.50 12.55 1.37
C CYS A 262 0.63 12.64 0.12
N GLY A 263 0.60 13.81 -0.53
CA GLY A 263 -0.27 14.16 -1.65
C GLY A 263 0.06 13.43 -2.96
N HIS A 264 0.44 12.17 -2.92
CA HIS A 264 0.75 11.36 -4.09
C HIS A 264 -0.50 10.69 -4.66
N SER A 265 -0.59 10.54 -6.01
CA SER A 265 -1.74 9.94 -6.69
C SER A 265 -1.97 8.46 -6.37
N ARG A 266 -0.95 7.77 -5.85
CA ARG A 266 -1.06 6.38 -5.35
C ARG A 266 -1.75 6.27 -4.00
N ASN A 267 -1.91 7.39 -3.28
CA ASN A 267 -2.52 7.45 -1.96
C ASN A 267 -4.00 7.79 -2.07
N MET A 268 -4.80 7.18 -1.19
CA MET A 268 -6.24 7.41 -1.12
C MET A 268 -6.55 8.70 -0.37
N ASP A 269 -7.43 9.51 -0.94
CA ASP A 269 -8.01 10.65 -0.23
C ASP A 269 -9.16 10.21 0.70
N ASP A 270 -9.67 11.16 1.48
CA ASP A 270 -10.69 10.91 2.48
C ASP A 270 -12.01 10.37 1.90
N GLU A 271 -12.39 10.80 0.67
CA GLU A 271 -13.57 10.29 0.00
C GLU A 271 -13.42 8.82 -0.39
N GLN A 272 -12.23 8.45 -0.88
CA GLN A 272 -11.91 7.05 -1.20
C GLN A 272 -11.88 6.19 0.05
N LEU A 273 -11.29 6.68 1.15
CA LEU A 273 -11.27 5.97 2.43
C LEU A 273 -12.69 5.76 2.99
N ASP A 274 -13.55 6.78 2.93
CA ASP A 274 -14.93 6.66 3.38
C ASP A 274 -15.75 5.69 2.51
N ALA A 275 -15.52 5.70 1.18
CA ALA A 275 -16.12 4.75 0.26
C ALA A 275 -15.67 3.30 0.54
N LEU A 276 -14.38 3.10 0.83
CA LEU A 276 -13.81 1.80 1.21
C LEU A 276 -14.45 1.27 2.51
N LYS A 277 -14.55 2.12 3.53
CA LYS A 277 -15.24 1.79 4.79
C LYS A 277 -16.69 1.36 4.54
N LYS A 278 -17.44 2.14 3.77
CA LYS A 278 -18.85 1.84 3.44
C LYS A 278 -19.01 0.51 2.71
N ASN A 279 -18.05 0.16 1.84
CA ASN A 279 -18.01 -1.13 1.14
C ASN A 279 -17.64 -2.30 2.08
N GLY A 280 -17.06 -2.03 3.25
CA GLY A 280 -16.55 -3.05 4.18
C GLY A 280 -15.16 -3.57 3.82
N GLY A 281 -14.46 -2.89 2.92
CA GLY A 281 -13.14 -3.22 2.44
C GLY A 281 -12.01 -2.93 3.41
N VAL A 282 -10.76 -3.08 2.93
CA VAL A 282 -9.53 -2.83 3.70
C VAL A 282 -8.46 -2.18 2.82
N ILE A 283 -7.77 -1.17 3.37
CA ILE A 283 -6.56 -0.62 2.78
C ILE A 283 -5.34 -1.23 3.49
N GLN A 284 -4.41 -1.78 2.70
CA GLN A 284 -3.10 -2.20 3.16
C GLN A 284 -2.16 -1.02 2.96
N LEU A 285 -1.74 -0.41 4.06
CA LEU A 285 -0.84 0.74 4.00
C LEU A 285 0.53 0.29 3.55
N VAL A 286 1.07 1.01 2.56
CA VAL A 286 2.31 0.60 1.90
C VAL A 286 3.51 1.34 2.47
N ALA A 287 4.55 0.58 2.80
CA ALA A 287 5.84 1.11 3.24
C ALA A 287 6.72 1.54 2.04
N PHE A 288 6.17 2.35 1.14
CA PHE A 288 6.90 2.86 -0.02
C PHE A 288 7.35 4.30 0.24
N ASN A 289 8.66 4.53 0.20
CA ASN A 289 9.28 5.79 0.66
C ASN A 289 8.57 7.05 0.15
N SER A 290 8.36 7.17 -1.17
CA SER A 290 7.76 8.36 -1.79
C SER A 290 6.23 8.46 -1.63
N TYR A 291 5.57 7.42 -1.10
CA TYR A 291 4.13 7.43 -0.78
C TYR A 291 3.90 7.67 0.71
N VAL A 292 4.89 7.36 1.55
CA VAL A 292 4.86 7.63 2.98
C VAL A 292 5.29 9.06 3.28
N LYS A 293 6.37 9.52 2.65
CA LYS A 293 6.91 10.86 2.89
C LYS A 293 7.20 11.55 1.58
N CYS A 294 6.52 12.65 1.32
CA CYS A 294 6.64 13.39 0.09
C CYS A 294 6.53 14.91 0.32
N ASN A 295 7.14 15.63 -0.60
CA ASN A 295 6.96 17.07 -0.72
C ASN A 295 6.54 17.39 -2.16
N PRO A 296 5.23 17.32 -2.49
CA PRO A 296 4.75 17.47 -3.85
C PRO A 296 5.17 18.77 -4.53
N ALA A 297 5.26 19.87 -3.78
CA ALA A 297 5.70 21.16 -4.31
C ALA A 297 7.16 21.10 -4.76
N ARG A 298 8.05 20.61 -3.90
CA ARG A 298 9.47 20.46 -4.22
C ARG A 298 9.71 19.42 -5.32
N ASP A 299 8.94 18.33 -5.32
CA ASP A 299 9.03 17.31 -6.37
C ASP A 299 8.61 17.87 -7.73
N ALA A 300 7.59 18.72 -7.78
CA ALA A 300 7.18 19.43 -8.99
C ALA A 300 8.25 20.43 -9.46
N GLU A 301 8.84 21.21 -8.55
CA GLU A 301 9.93 22.13 -8.85
C GLU A 301 11.17 21.39 -9.38
N ARG A 302 11.53 20.28 -8.77
CA ARG A 302 12.63 19.39 -9.22
C ARG A 302 12.35 18.84 -10.61
N ALA A 303 11.14 18.34 -10.85
CA ALA A 303 10.74 17.82 -12.14
C ALA A 303 10.82 18.89 -13.23
N ALA A 304 10.29 20.08 -12.96
CA ALA A 304 10.35 21.21 -13.89
C ALA A 304 11.79 21.64 -14.19
N ALA A 305 12.68 21.64 -13.19
CA ALA A 305 14.09 21.98 -13.37
C ALA A 305 14.82 20.92 -14.22
N ILE A 306 14.53 19.64 -14.04
CA ILE A 306 15.07 18.54 -14.87
C ILE A 306 14.54 18.62 -16.29
N ASP A 307 13.26 18.91 -16.50
CA ASP A 307 12.69 19.02 -17.84
C ASP A 307 13.25 20.24 -18.60
N ALA A 308 13.46 21.37 -17.90
CA ALA A 308 14.16 22.52 -18.46
C ALA A 308 15.61 22.16 -18.88
N LEU A 309 16.32 21.42 -18.03
CA LEU A 309 17.68 20.93 -18.35
C LEU A 309 17.68 19.98 -19.56
N ARG A 310 16.73 19.04 -19.64
CA ARG A 310 16.59 18.15 -20.81
C ARG A 310 16.37 18.94 -22.09
N LYS A 311 15.48 19.92 -22.04
CA LYS A 311 15.19 20.81 -23.17
C LYS A 311 16.42 21.59 -23.62
N GLU A 312 17.21 22.12 -22.68
CA GLU A 312 18.47 22.83 -22.98
C GLU A 312 19.47 21.94 -23.77
N TYR A 313 19.49 20.63 -23.47
CA TYR A 313 20.38 19.66 -24.12
C TYR A 313 19.74 18.93 -25.32
N GLY A 314 18.50 19.26 -25.70
CA GLY A 314 17.79 18.65 -26.82
C GLY A 314 17.33 17.19 -26.52
N ILE A 315 17.20 16.83 -25.26
CA ILE A 315 16.73 15.49 -24.84
C ILE A 315 15.21 15.52 -24.80
N ALA A 316 14.57 14.73 -25.66
CA ALA A 316 13.12 14.63 -25.71
C ALA A 316 12.55 13.96 -24.44
N ALA A 317 11.31 14.27 -24.10
CA ALA A 317 10.56 13.53 -23.10
C ALA A 317 10.35 12.09 -23.58
N GLY A 318 10.47 11.14 -22.64
CA GLY A 318 10.37 9.71 -22.97
C GLY A 318 10.46 8.86 -21.70
N ASN A 319 10.37 7.56 -21.85
CA ASN A 319 10.63 6.65 -20.75
C ASN A 319 12.11 6.67 -20.31
N ARG A 320 12.40 6.08 -19.16
CA ARG A 320 13.75 6.11 -18.56
C ARG A 320 14.84 5.62 -19.52
N ALA A 321 14.58 4.56 -20.29
CA ALA A 321 15.56 3.97 -21.21
C ALA A 321 15.78 4.88 -22.43
N GLU A 322 14.75 5.53 -22.94
CA GLU A 322 14.84 6.49 -24.04
C GLU A 322 15.64 7.73 -23.64
N VAL A 323 15.34 8.30 -22.48
CA VAL A 323 16.07 9.44 -21.91
C VAL A 323 17.53 9.08 -21.67
N GLN A 324 17.82 7.89 -21.10
CA GLN A 324 19.18 7.45 -20.86
C GLN A 324 19.97 7.30 -22.17
N ARG A 325 19.39 6.66 -23.20
CA ARG A 325 20.02 6.56 -24.52
C ARG A 325 20.31 7.94 -25.13
N ALA A 326 19.40 8.90 -24.98
CA ALA A 326 19.63 10.25 -25.46
C ALA A 326 20.77 10.97 -24.71
N ILE A 327 20.90 10.75 -23.40
CA ILE A 327 22.02 11.25 -22.59
C ILE A 327 23.33 10.60 -23.06
N ASP A 328 23.34 9.30 -23.25
CA ASP A 328 24.54 8.54 -23.68
C ASP A 328 25.01 8.93 -25.10
N ALA A 329 24.09 9.38 -25.94
CA ALA A 329 24.37 9.85 -27.30
C ALA A 329 24.96 11.28 -27.35
N LEU A 330 24.96 12.03 -26.24
CA LEU A 330 25.58 13.36 -26.20
C LEU A 330 27.11 13.25 -26.35
N PRO A 331 27.79 14.21 -27.02
CA PRO A 331 29.22 14.36 -26.97
C PRO A 331 29.73 14.38 -25.52
N ASN A 332 30.91 13.84 -25.25
CA ASN A 332 31.43 13.62 -23.91
C ASN A 332 31.45 14.88 -23.03
N ASP A 333 31.86 16.02 -23.58
CA ASP A 333 31.89 17.31 -22.91
C ASP A 333 30.47 17.78 -22.54
N ARG A 334 29.53 17.67 -23.48
CA ARG A 334 28.11 18.03 -23.24
C ARG A 334 27.43 17.08 -22.25
N ARG A 335 27.75 15.77 -22.35
CA ARG A 335 27.20 14.78 -21.39
C ARG A 335 27.68 15.05 -19.97
N ASN A 336 29.00 15.33 -19.81
CA ASN A 336 29.54 15.66 -18.49
C ASN A 336 28.94 16.95 -17.92
N ALA A 337 28.75 17.98 -18.75
CA ALA A 337 28.09 19.22 -18.34
C ALA A 337 26.62 18.98 -17.96
N TYR A 338 25.89 18.15 -18.70
CA TYR A 338 24.52 17.75 -18.38
C TYR A 338 24.47 17.04 -17.02
N LEU A 339 25.30 16.02 -16.81
CA LEU A 339 25.34 15.25 -15.56
C LEU A 339 25.69 16.12 -14.36
N ALA A 340 26.65 17.06 -14.50
CA ALA A 340 26.99 17.99 -13.43
C ALA A 340 25.82 18.94 -13.07
N LYS A 341 25.10 19.46 -14.08
CA LYS A 341 23.89 20.28 -13.85
C LYS A 341 22.75 19.47 -13.25
N GLN A 342 22.59 18.22 -13.69
CA GLN A 342 21.59 17.30 -13.13
C GLN A 342 21.88 17.01 -11.66
N GLU A 343 23.14 16.75 -11.30
CA GLU A 343 23.58 16.53 -9.93
C GLU A 343 23.32 17.79 -9.07
N ASP A 344 23.63 18.99 -9.58
CA ASP A 344 23.33 20.23 -8.88
C ASP A 344 21.83 20.37 -8.59
N ILE A 345 20.96 20.06 -9.56
CA ILE A 345 19.50 20.09 -9.37
C ILE A 345 19.10 19.06 -8.31
N THR A 346 19.55 17.82 -8.42
CA THR A 346 19.02 16.71 -7.61
C THR A 346 19.68 16.57 -6.24
N ALA A 347 20.95 16.98 -6.08
CA ALA A 347 21.66 16.83 -4.81
C ALA A 347 21.75 18.14 -3.99
N ARG A 348 21.72 19.32 -4.64
CA ARG A 348 21.90 20.59 -3.96
C ARG A 348 20.64 21.44 -3.91
N ARG A 349 20.01 21.70 -5.07
CA ARG A 349 18.82 22.58 -5.11
C ARG A 349 17.54 21.90 -4.62
N TYR A 350 17.36 20.66 -5.04
CA TYR A 350 16.18 19.85 -4.69
C TYR A 350 16.62 18.45 -4.21
N PRO A 351 17.33 18.34 -3.08
CA PRO A 351 17.77 17.05 -2.57
C PRO A 351 16.55 16.14 -2.30
N ALA A 352 16.77 14.84 -2.41
CA ALA A 352 15.77 13.87 -2.01
C ALA A 352 15.34 14.11 -0.56
N ASP A 353 14.07 13.84 -0.24
CA ASP A 353 13.63 13.82 1.14
C ASP A 353 14.41 12.78 1.93
N PRO A 354 14.64 13.00 3.22
CA PRO A 354 15.13 11.93 4.09
C PRO A 354 14.25 10.70 3.93
N ALA A 355 14.87 9.51 3.93
CA ALA A 355 14.12 8.27 3.83
C ALA A 355 13.00 8.23 4.88
N ALA A 356 11.82 7.76 4.47
CA ALA A 356 10.74 7.50 5.40
C ALA A 356 11.15 6.38 6.37
N THR A 357 10.66 6.44 7.58
CA THR A 357 10.94 5.49 8.65
C THR A 357 9.70 4.66 8.98
N VAL A 358 9.86 3.59 9.76
CA VAL A 358 8.72 2.84 10.33
C VAL A 358 7.78 3.77 11.12
N LYS A 359 8.28 4.85 11.71
CA LYS A 359 7.44 5.84 12.42
C LYS A 359 6.57 6.61 11.43
N ASP A 360 7.17 7.13 10.35
CA ASP A 360 6.40 7.83 9.30
C ASP A 360 5.36 6.89 8.67
N PHE A 361 5.70 5.61 8.48
CA PHE A 361 4.77 4.59 8.00
C PHE A 361 3.61 4.36 8.98
N ALA A 362 3.90 4.25 10.28
CA ALA A 362 2.88 4.08 11.31
C ALA A 362 1.97 5.32 11.47
N ASP A 363 2.43 6.53 11.10
CA ASP A 363 1.59 7.73 11.06
C ASP A 363 0.44 7.55 10.04
N HIS A 364 0.69 6.90 8.91
CA HIS A 364 -0.37 6.54 7.95
C HIS A 364 -1.36 5.53 8.55
N ILE A 365 -0.88 4.56 9.34
CA ILE A 365 -1.76 3.62 10.06
C ILE A 365 -2.66 4.39 11.03
N ASP A 366 -2.10 5.26 11.86
CA ASP A 366 -2.84 6.06 12.85
C ASP A 366 -3.89 6.95 12.16
N TYR A 367 -3.51 7.61 11.05
CA TYR A 367 -4.42 8.47 10.30
C TYR A 367 -5.64 7.68 9.81
N VAL A 368 -5.40 6.54 9.16
CA VAL A 368 -6.47 5.75 8.56
C VAL A 368 -7.33 5.07 9.64
N VAL A 369 -6.72 4.55 10.71
CA VAL A 369 -7.45 4.02 11.88
C VAL A 369 -8.37 5.08 12.47
N LYS A 370 -7.88 6.31 12.64
CA LYS A 370 -8.68 7.43 13.15
C LYS A 370 -9.82 7.81 12.18
N ARG A 371 -9.57 7.75 10.86
CA ARG A 371 -10.54 8.15 9.84
C ARG A 371 -11.64 7.12 9.63
N ILE A 372 -11.28 5.86 9.41
CA ILE A 372 -12.23 4.82 8.98
C ILE A 372 -12.38 3.65 9.97
N GLY A 373 -11.54 3.59 10.99
CA GLY A 373 -11.58 2.56 12.05
C GLY A 373 -10.60 1.42 11.81
N ILE A 374 -10.28 0.74 12.91
CA ILE A 374 -9.27 -0.33 12.99
C ILE A 374 -9.56 -1.51 12.06
N ASP A 375 -10.83 -1.79 11.76
CA ASP A 375 -11.26 -2.96 10.98
C ASP A 375 -10.99 -2.81 9.46
N HIS A 376 -10.53 -1.64 9.02
CA HIS A 376 -10.32 -1.31 7.61
C HIS A 376 -8.86 -1.07 7.24
N VAL A 377 -7.92 -1.40 8.13
CA VAL A 377 -6.49 -1.11 7.98
C VAL A 377 -5.67 -2.39 8.00
N GLY A 378 -4.67 -2.45 7.13
CA GLY A 378 -3.68 -3.50 7.08
C GLY A 378 -2.30 -3.00 6.66
N ILE A 379 -1.39 -3.90 6.35
CA ILE A 379 0.03 -3.65 6.09
C ILE A 379 0.45 -4.24 4.75
N SER A 380 1.30 -3.50 4.04
CA SER A 380 1.98 -3.91 2.82
C SER A 380 3.38 -3.32 2.78
N SER A 381 4.34 -4.07 2.26
CA SER A 381 5.71 -3.58 2.09
C SER A 381 5.99 -3.00 0.72
N ASP A 382 5.43 -3.61 -0.33
CA ASP A 382 5.86 -3.45 -1.72
C ASP A 382 7.34 -3.85 -1.92
N PHE A 383 7.80 -4.84 -1.16
CA PHE A 383 9.17 -5.36 -1.25
C PHE A 383 9.44 -5.96 -2.62
N ASP A 384 10.66 -5.77 -3.10
CA ASP A 384 11.14 -6.13 -4.43
C ASP A 384 10.42 -5.39 -5.58
N GLY A 385 9.36 -4.58 -5.30
CA GLY A 385 8.69 -3.65 -6.21
C GLY A 385 9.14 -2.20 -6.07
N GLY A 386 9.94 -1.92 -5.04
CA GLY A 386 10.48 -0.58 -4.76
C GLY A 386 10.16 -0.05 -3.37
N GLY A 387 9.43 -0.81 -2.60
CA GLY A 387 9.07 -0.48 -1.22
C GLY A 387 10.19 -0.70 -0.20
N GLY A 388 9.86 -0.43 1.04
CA GLY A 388 10.78 -0.45 2.18
C GLY A 388 11.08 0.93 2.72
N VAL A 389 11.10 1.05 4.04
CA VAL A 389 11.41 2.28 4.79
C VAL A 389 12.50 1.99 5.82
N ASP A 390 13.13 3.03 6.38
CA ASP A 390 14.12 2.83 7.45
C ASP A 390 13.51 2.11 8.64
N GLY A 391 14.14 0.99 9.03
CA GLY A 391 13.67 0.09 10.08
C GLY A 391 12.73 -1.02 9.59
N TRP A 392 12.34 -1.00 8.31
CA TRP A 392 11.66 -2.12 7.65
C TRP A 392 12.01 -2.14 6.16
N ARG A 393 13.24 -2.57 5.85
CA ARG A 393 13.80 -2.65 4.50
C ARG A 393 13.74 -4.05 3.90
N THR A 394 13.56 -5.05 4.75
CA THR A 394 13.44 -6.46 4.34
C THR A 394 12.47 -7.19 5.28
N ALA A 395 11.99 -8.35 4.86
CA ALA A 395 11.11 -9.19 5.67
C ALA A 395 11.72 -9.56 7.03
N SER A 396 13.07 -9.62 7.17
CA SER A 396 13.73 -9.91 8.44
C SER A 396 13.56 -8.81 9.53
N GLU A 397 13.05 -7.63 9.13
CA GLU A 397 12.82 -6.51 10.04
C GLU A 397 11.33 -6.30 10.41
N SER A 398 10.44 -7.25 10.04
CA SER A 398 8.98 -7.12 10.25
C SER A 398 8.58 -6.90 11.70
N LEU A 399 9.36 -7.42 12.66
CA LEU A 399 9.17 -7.18 14.09
C LEU A 399 9.18 -5.68 14.44
N ASN A 400 9.93 -4.85 13.72
CA ASN A 400 10.03 -3.41 14.02
C ASN A 400 8.69 -2.68 13.80
N VAL A 401 7.88 -3.14 12.85
CA VAL A 401 6.52 -2.60 12.64
C VAL A 401 5.65 -2.92 13.85
N THR A 402 5.69 -4.16 14.34
CA THR A 402 4.97 -4.53 15.56
C THR A 402 5.45 -3.74 16.78
N ALA A 403 6.77 -3.52 16.91
CA ALA A 403 7.33 -2.73 18.01
C ALA A 403 6.84 -1.28 17.96
N GLU A 404 6.74 -0.68 16.78
CA GLU A 404 6.21 0.67 16.63
C GLU A 404 4.71 0.73 16.97
N LEU A 405 3.90 -0.24 16.56
CA LEU A 405 2.49 -0.33 16.94
C LEU A 405 2.32 -0.48 18.46
N VAL A 406 3.12 -1.32 19.11
CA VAL A 406 3.14 -1.45 20.59
C VAL A 406 3.54 -0.12 21.25
N ARG A 407 4.53 0.57 20.72
CA ARG A 407 4.97 1.88 21.22
C ARG A 407 3.86 2.93 21.15
N ARG A 408 3.02 2.87 20.12
CA ARG A 408 1.83 3.73 19.93
C ARG A 408 0.65 3.32 20.79
N GLY A 409 0.68 2.16 21.43
CA GLY A 409 -0.35 1.72 22.35
C GLY A 409 -1.42 0.81 21.74
N TYR A 410 -1.21 0.32 20.53
CA TYR A 410 -2.09 -0.70 19.97
C TYR A 410 -2.06 -1.96 20.81
N THR A 411 -3.21 -2.54 21.02
CA THR A 411 -3.38 -3.82 21.73
C THR A 411 -2.99 -5.00 20.87
N GLU A 412 -2.74 -6.18 21.47
CA GLU A 412 -2.47 -7.43 20.72
C GLU A 412 -3.60 -7.73 19.71
N GLN A 413 -4.85 -7.48 20.07
CA GLN A 413 -6.00 -7.70 19.16
C GLN A 413 -6.01 -6.73 17.98
N GLU A 414 -5.69 -5.47 18.19
CA GLU A 414 -5.61 -4.47 17.12
C GLU A 414 -4.44 -4.75 16.17
N ILE A 415 -3.28 -5.14 16.73
CA ILE A 415 -2.11 -5.54 15.96
C ILE A 415 -2.41 -6.80 15.11
N ALA A 416 -3.14 -7.76 15.66
CA ALA A 416 -3.57 -8.94 14.92
C ALA A 416 -4.52 -8.58 13.77
N LYS A 417 -5.43 -7.61 13.96
CA LYS A 417 -6.29 -7.09 12.89
C LYS A 417 -5.48 -6.44 11.78
N ILE A 418 -4.55 -5.55 12.13
CA ILE A 418 -3.71 -4.78 11.19
C ILE A 418 -2.82 -5.73 10.38
N TRP A 419 -2.14 -6.70 10.99
CA TRP A 419 -1.21 -7.57 10.28
C TRP A 419 -1.88 -8.54 9.28
N GLY A 420 -3.05 -9.07 9.58
CA GLY A 420 -3.66 -10.01 8.64
C GLY A 420 -5.16 -10.25 8.89
N GLY A 421 -5.64 -10.00 10.12
CA GLY A 421 -7.02 -10.28 10.50
C GLY A 421 -8.05 -9.58 9.62
N ASN A 422 -7.83 -8.30 9.30
CA ASN A 422 -8.74 -7.52 8.46
C ASN A 422 -8.75 -8.00 7.00
N LEU A 423 -7.59 -8.37 6.46
CA LEU A 423 -7.48 -8.94 5.13
C LEU A 423 -8.23 -10.27 5.04
N LEU A 424 -7.98 -11.18 5.98
CA LEU A 424 -8.67 -12.49 6.01
C LEU A 424 -10.18 -12.34 6.18
N ARG A 425 -10.64 -11.39 6.99
CA ARG A 425 -12.06 -11.04 7.08
C ARG A 425 -12.65 -10.63 5.74
N VAL A 426 -11.94 -9.81 4.96
CA VAL A 426 -12.38 -9.42 3.61
C VAL A 426 -12.39 -10.62 2.70
N MET A 427 -11.34 -11.44 2.71
CA MET A 427 -11.25 -12.66 1.90
C MET A 427 -12.41 -13.62 2.19
N GLU A 428 -12.73 -13.90 3.46
CA GLU A 428 -13.89 -14.73 3.86
C GLU A 428 -15.21 -14.17 3.35
N ARG A 429 -15.39 -12.85 3.38
CA ARG A 429 -16.61 -12.22 2.86
C ARG A 429 -16.72 -12.34 1.35
N VAL A 430 -15.60 -12.22 0.65
CA VAL A 430 -15.54 -12.41 -0.81
C VAL A 430 -15.84 -13.86 -1.17
N GLU A 431 -15.25 -14.83 -0.45
CA GLU A 431 -15.54 -16.26 -0.58
C GLU A 431 -17.04 -16.54 -0.37
N LYS A 432 -17.63 -15.99 0.70
CA LYS A 432 -19.05 -16.16 1.02
C LYS A 432 -19.98 -15.58 -0.06
N VAL A 433 -19.66 -14.42 -0.63
CA VAL A 433 -20.44 -13.82 -1.73
C VAL A 433 -20.44 -14.73 -2.96
N ALA A 434 -19.34 -15.42 -3.22
CA ALA A 434 -19.23 -16.41 -4.30
C ALA A 434 -19.87 -17.77 -3.97
N GLY A 435 -20.47 -17.94 -2.80
CA GLY A 435 -21.08 -19.21 -2.39
C GLY A 435 -20.09 -20.29 -1.96
N LYS A 436 -18.91 -19.90 -1.46
CA LYS A 436 -17.83 -20.79 -1.04
C LYS A 436 -17.66 -20.81 0.47
#